data_a557a278e87edb3a13d5fcce49203687
#
_entry.id   a557a278e87edb3a13d5fcce49203687
#
_cell.length_a   1.000
_cell.length_b   1.000
_cell.length_c   1.000
_cell.angle_alpha   90.00
_cell.angle_beta   90.00
_cell.angle_gamma   90.00
#
_symmetry.space_group_name_H-M   'P 1'
#
loop_
_entity.id
_entity.type
_entity.pdbx_description
1 polymer ?
#
loop_
_entity_poly.entity_id
_entity_poly.type
_entity_poly.pdbx_seq_one_letter_code
_entity_poly.pdbx_strand_id
1 'polypeptide(L)'
;RTLEATYRRPYLMHGAIGPSCAVAEWTGELLTVDTHSQSVFDTCEAIARMLGLPQDKVWGRHLGGSGCYGHNGADDVAADAALLAHALPGHAVRVQWSREDEHTWEPYGPAMETHVSARVDGQGDVLDWTYALWSTSHGTRPSGEPGNLLAGRARAEPFAMPVPENGGPPNYAADRNAIPLYAFAGQRITTHFVTDMPLRTSSHRALGAYANVFSIESFMDELAHAAGVEPVAYRLRRLEDPRAREVLQKVAERLGDTSRPLPPHHGRGVGFARYKNLASYCAVGLEV
;
A
#
# COMPACT_ATOMS: atom_id res chain seq x y z
N ARG A 1 -33.65 -4.71 -4.97
CA ARG A 1 -33.18 -3.30 -5.07
C ARG A 1 -31.70 -3.26 -5.37
N THR A 2 -31.20 -2.12 -5.81
CA THR A 2 -29.76 -1.86 -5.99
C THR A 2 -29.30 -0.86 -4.93
N LEU A 3 -28.13 -1.12 -4.34
CA LEU A 3 -27.39 -0.20 -3.48
C LEU A 3 -26.07 0.13 -4.18
N GLU A 4 -25.58 1.37 -4.00
CA GLU A 4 -24.36 1.87 -4.62
C GLU A 4 -23.62 2.79 -3.66
N ALA A 5 -22.29 2.75 -3.69
CA ALA A 5 -21.44 3.64 -2.91
C ALA A 5 -20.13 3.96 -3.65
N THR A 6 -19.57 5.11 -3.33
CA THR A 6 -18.26 5.54 -3.82
C THR A 6 -17.38 5.86 -2.63
N TYR A 7 -16.17 5.28 -2.62
CA TYR A 7 -15.18 5.54 -1.58
C TYR A 7 -13.92 6.12 -2.21
N ARG A 8 -13.23 6.99 -1.46
CA ARG A 8 -12.05 7.70 -1.93
C ARG A 8 -10.92 7.60 -0.92
N ARG A 9 -9.74 7.37 -1.43
CA ARG A 9 -8.48 7.49 -0.70
C ARG A 9 -7.67 8.62 -1.34
N PRO A 10 -7.27 9.66 -0.58
CA PRO A 10 -6.37 10.68 -1.12
C PRO A 10 -4.95 10.13 -1.28
N TYR A 11 -4.05 10.92 -1.88
CA TYR A 11 -2.62 10.68 -1.75
C TYR A 11 -2.22 10.71 -0.28
N LEU A 12 -1.39 9.76 0.13
CA LEU A 12 -0.93 9.64 1.51
C LEU A 12 0.58 9.65 1.57
N MET A 13 1.16 10.52 2.39
CA MET A 13 2.57 10.41 2.73
C MET A 13 2.80 9.16 3.61
N HIS A 14 4.04 8.64 3.61
CA HIS A 14 4.37 7.48 4.45
C HIS A 14 4.37 7.81 5.94
N GLY A 15 4.66 9.06 6.30
CA GLY A 15 4.54 9.55 7.67
C GLY A 15 5.52 8.92 8.65
N ALA A 16 6.73 8.59 8.20
CA ALA A 16 7.80 8.14 9.09
C ALA A 16 8.07 9.19 10.17
N ILE A 17 8.31 8.73 11.43
CA ILE A 17 8.49 9.62 12.57
C ILE A 17 9.70 10.56 12.39
N GLY A 18 10.82 10.04 11.89
CA GLY A 18 11.99 10.81 11.51
C GLY A 18 12.18 10.91 10.01
N PRO A 19 12.75 11.99 9.49
CA PRO A 19 13.08 12.13 8.10
C PRO A 19 14.09 11.07 7.61
N SER A 20 14.05 10.79 6.31
CA SER A 20 14.95 9.82 5.68
C SER A 20 16.40 10.25 5.77
N CYS A 21 17.28 9.28 6.04
CA CYS A 21 18.72 9.49 6.19
C CYS A 21 19.50 8.30 5.64
N ALA A 22 20.62 8.58 4.98
CA ALA A 22 21.58 7.58 4.56
C ALA A 22 23.02 8.08 4.72
N VAL A 23 23.96 7.12 4.83
CA VAL A 23 25.39 7.41 4.81
C VAL A 23 26.01 6.55 3.71
N ALA A 24 26.87 7.14 2.88
CA ALA A 24 27.59 6.40 1.86
C ALA A 24 29.09 6.77 1.88
N GLU A 25 29.92 5.84 1.47
CA GLU A 25 31.37 6.05 1.33
C GLU A 25 31.87 5.31 0.09
N TRP A 26 32.63 6.01 -0.75
CA TRP A 26 33.29 5.47 -1.91
C TRP A 26 34.81 5.43 -1.68
N THR A 27 35.43 4.25 -1.63
CA THR A 27 36.87 4.08 -1.42
C THR A 27 37.69 4.16 -2.70
N GLY A 28 37.06 4.26 -3.87
CA GLY A 28 37.67 4.08 -5.18
C GLY A 28 37.49 2.65 -5.71
N GLU A 29 37.16 1.69 -4.86
CA GLU A 29 36.98 0.28 -5.22
C GLU A 29 35.59 -0.26 -4.80
N LEU A 30 35.08 0.20 -3.67
CA LEU A 30 33.81 -0.25 -3.09
C LEU A 30 32.99 0.96 -2.61
N LEU A 31 31.72 0.99 -3.00
CA LEU A 31 30.72 1.90 -2.49
C LEU A 31 29.91 1.18 -1.40
N THR A 32 29.98 1.69 -0.18
CA THR A 32 29.11 1.23 0.91
C THR A 32 27.97 2.21 1.09
N VAL A 33 26.76 1.71 1.32
CA VAL A 33 25.54 2.52 1.53
C VAL A 33 24.78 2.01 2.75
N ASP A 34 24.76 2.80 3.80
CA ASP A 34 23.97 2.56 5.00
C ASP A 34 22.64 3.27 4.87
N THR A 35 21.55 2.51 4.90
CA THR A 35 20.20 3.03 4.66
C THR A 35 19.16 2.26 5.48
N HIS A 36 18.02 2.90 5.74
CA HIS A 36 16.85 2.24 6.32
C HIS A 36 15.81 1.81 5.28
N SER A 37 16.17 1.80 3.99
CA SER A 37 15.30 1.26 2.94
C SER A 37 14.92 -0.19 3.23
N GLN A 38 13.65 -0.54 2.99
CA GLN A 38 13.19 -1.92 3.14
C GLN A 38 13.59 -2.82 1.95
N SER A 39 14.21 -2.27 0.89
CA SER A 39 14.64 -3.00 -0.31
C SER A 39 16.09 -2.67 -0.67
N VAL A 40 17.02 -2.96 0.24
CA VAL A 40 18.42 -2.56 0.10
C VAL A 40 19.05 -3.13 -1.17
N PHE A 41 18.76 -4.38 -1.54
CA PHE A 41 19.34 -4.99 -2.74
C PHE A 41 18.91 -4.27 -4.02
N ASP A 42 17.61 -4.04 -4.20
CA ASP A 42 17.08 -3.35 -5.38
C ASP A 42 17.54 -1.88 -5.44
N THR A 43 17.69 -1.24 -4.27
CA THR A 43 18.23 0.12 -4.17
C THR A 43 19.69 0.16 -4.58
N CYS A 44 20.52 -0.78 -4.12
CA CYS A 44 21.91 -0.88 -4.52
C CYS A 44 22.10 -1.21 -6.00
N GLU A 45 21.24 -2.05 -6.57
CA GLU A 45 21.24 -2.32 -8.01
C GLU A 45 20.94 -1.04 -8.81
N ALA A 46 19.91 -0.29 -8.41
CA ALA A 46 19.59 0.98 -9.04
C ALA A 46 20.74 2.01 -8.92
N ILE A 47 21.40 2.09 -7.75
CA ILE A 47 22.56 2.95 -7.51
C ILE A 47 23.75 2.52 -8.39
N ALA A 48 24.05 1.22 -8.48
CA ALA A 48 25.12 0.70 -9.32
C ALA A 48 24.92 1.11 -10.78
N ARG A 49 23.73 0.89 -11.32
CA ARG A 49 23.39 1.30 -12.69
C ARG A 49 23.42 2.82 -12.87
N MET A 50 22.92 3.58 -11.88
CA MET A 50 22.96 5.03 -11.89
C MET A 50 24.37 5.59 -11.99
N LEU A 51 25.32 4.98 -11.29
CA LEU A 51 26.71 5.43 -11.25
C LEU A 51 27.60 4.76 -12.31
N GLY A 52 27.10 3.77 -13.07
CA GLY A 52 27.85 3.00 -14.03
C GLY A 52 28.87 2.06 -13.37
N LEU A 53 28.59 1.63 -12.12
CA LEU A 53 29.44 0.70 -11.38
C LEU A 53 28.98 -0.75 -11.56
N PRO A 54 29.89 -1.74 -11.50
CA PRO A 54 29.50 -3.13 -11.37
C PRO A 54 28.69 -3.36 -10.08
N GLN A 55 27.72 -4.27 -10.12
CA GLN A 55 26.83 -4.55 -8.98
C GLN A 55 27.60 -5.01 -7.72
N ASP A 56 28.67 -5.79 -7.90
CA ASP A 56 29.54 -6.29 -6.83
C ASP A 56 30.39 -5.19 -6.17
N LYS A 57 30.37 -3.98 -6.73
CA LYS A 57 31.06 -2.79 -6.19
C LYS A 57 30.14 -1.88 -5.39
N VAL A 58 28.88 -2.23 -5.23
CA VAL A 58 27.92 -1.49 -4.40
C VAL A 58 27.36 -2.39 -3.32
N TRP A 59 27.69 -2.09 -2.09
CA TRP A 59 27.30 -2.88 -0.93
C TRP A 59 26.43 -2.08 0.02
N GLY A 60 25.17 -2.52 0.19
CA GLY A 60 24.19 -1.90 1.08
C GLY A 60 24.06 -2.61 2.42
N ARG A 61 23.95 -1.83 3.48
CA ARG A 61 23.59 -2.31 4.82
C ARG A 61 22.28 -1.71 5.25
N HIS A 62 21.36 -2.58 5.69
CA HIS A 62 20.15 -2.10 6.34
C HIS A 62 20.44 -1.71 7.79
N LEU A 63 20.15 -0.46 8.13
CA LEU A 63 20.18 0.04 9.50
C LEU A 63 18.76 0.34 9.99
N GLY A 64 18.52 0.13 11.28
CA GLY A 64 17.27 0.52 11.90
C GLY A 64 17.05 2.03 11.78
N GLY A 65 15.88 2.43 11.30
CA GLY A 65 15.51 3.83 11.10
C GLY A 65 14.12 4.13 11.63
N SER A 66 13.63 5.29 11.29
CA SER A 66 12.31 5.80 11.74
C SER A 66 11.11 5.16 11.06
N GLY A 67 11.32 4.18 10.21
CA GLY A 67 10.29 3.47 9.44
C GLY A 67 10.21 3.93 7.98
N CYS A 68 9.73 3.04 7.11
CA CYS A 68 9.45 3.34 5.70
C CYS A 68 7.96 3.26 5.39
N TYR A 69 7.27 2.28 5.98
CA TYR A 69 5.84 1.98 5.76
C TYR A 69 5.47 1.75 4.29
N GLY A 70 6.40 1.23 3.53
CA GLY A 70 6.46 1.09 2.09
C GLY A 70 7.75 1.73 1.56
N HIS A 71 7.75 2.25 0.36
CA HIS A 71 8.89 2.91 -0.25
C HIS A 71 8.74 4.43 -0.18
N ASN A 72 9.25 5.03 0.91
CA ASN A 72 9.32 6.47 1.13
C ASN A 72 10.63 7.07 0.59
N GLY A 73 11.04 8.24 1.08
CA GLY A 73 12.29 8.91 0.70
C GLY A 73 13.59 8.17 1.04
N ALA A 74 13.53 7.02 1.75
CA ALA A 74 14.71 6.27 2.14
C ALA A 74 15.54 5.76 0.95
N ASP A 75 14.88 5.40 -0.15
CA ASP A 75 15.53 4.96 -1.37
C ASP A 75 16.23 6.12 -2.07
N ASP A 76 15.57 7.28 -2.12
CA ASP A 76 16.09 8.50 -2.75
C ASP A 76 17.29 9.05 -2.00
N VAL A 77 17.19 9.18 -0.68
CA VAL A 77 18.29 9.71 0.14
C VAL A 77 19.51 8.78 0.12
N ALA A 78 19.31 7.48 -0.07
CA ALA A 78 20.41 6.52 -0.27
C ALA A 78 21.13 6.78 -1.59
N ALA A 79 20.37 7.05 -2.65
CA ALA A 79 20.93 7.40 -3.95
C ALA A 79 21.66 8.76 -3.95
N ASP A 80 21.10 9.76 -3.25
CA ASP A 80 21.73 11.07 -3.07
C ASP A 80 23.07 10.93 -2.33
N ALA A 81 23.10 10.20 -1.21
CA ALA A 81 24.32 9.96 -0.46
C ALA A 81 25.38 9.21 -1.30
N ALA A 82 24.96 8.20 -2.05
CA ALA A 82 25.83 7.44 -2.93
C ALA A 82 26.43 8.29 -4.06
N LEU A 83 25.61 9.13 -4.70
CA LEU A 83 26.06 10.04 -5.76
C LEU A 83 27.10 11.03 -5.25
N LEU A 84 26.85 11.64 -4.09
CA LEU A 84 27.78 12.58 -3.46
C LEU A 84 29.06 11.90 -2.97
N ALA A 85 28.97 10.71 -2.36
CA ALA A 85 30.13 9.95 -1.93
C ALA A 85 31.02 9.53 -3.12
N HIS A 86 30.41 9.14 -4.25
CA HIS A 86 31.15 8.79 -5.47
C HIS A 86 31.92 9.99 -6.03
N ALA A 87 31.39 11.21 -5.85
CA ALA A 87 32.07 12.45 -6.23
C ALA A 87 33.16 12.90 -5.23
N LEU A 88 33.18 12.33 -4.02
CA LEU A 88 34.07 12.67 -2.90
C LEU A 88 34.79 11.41 -2.36
N PRO A 89 35.66 10.76 -3.15
CA PRO A 89 36.30 9.51 -2.73
C PRO A 89 37.07 9.63 -1.40
N GLY A 90 36.96 8.60 -0.57
CA GLY A 90 37.59 8.54 0.76
C GLY A 90 36.89 9.34 1.85
N HIS A 91 35.70 9.84 1.57
CA HIS A 91 34.90 10.57 2.56
C HIS A 91 33.55 9.89 2.76
N ALA A 92 33.18 9.67 4.03
CA ALA A 92 31.82 9.27 4.38
C ALA A 92 30.88 10.47 4.24
N VAL A 93 29.85 10.34 3.42
CA VAL A 93 28.84 11.38 3.16
C VAL A 93 27.53 10.97 3.79
N ARG A 94 27.01 11.80 4.68
CA ARG A 94 25.69 11.66 5.25
C ARG A 94 24.73 12.63 4.58
N VAL A 95 23.62 12.12 4.07
CA VAL A 95 22.49 12.92 3.62
C VAL A 95 21.29 12.62 4.53
N GLN A 96 20.68 13.67 5.02
CA GLN A 96 19.45 13.59 5.81
C GLN A 96 18.50 14.66 5.32
N TRP A 97 17.32 14.23 4.89
CA TRP A 97 16.25 15.14 4.52
C TRP A 97 15.69 15.88 5.73
N SER A 98 15.16 17.05 5.52
CA SER A 98 14.27 17.70 6.48
C SER A 98 12.85 17.14 6.37
N ARG A 99 11.95 17.55 7.23
CA ARG A 99 10.53 17.17 7.10
C ARG A 99 9.90 17.83 5.86
N GLU A 100 10.34 19.01 5.53
CA GLU A 100 9.93 19.75 4.32
C GLU A 100 10.39 19.02 3.06
N ASP A 101 11.61 18.46 3.04
CA ASP A 101 12.09 17.64 1.92
C ASP A 101 11.25 16.36 1.77
N GLU A 102 10.92 15.69 2.87
CA GLU A 102 10.04 14.51 2.84
C GLU A 102 8.70 14.84 2.20
N HIS A 103 8.04 15.91 2.65
CA HIS A 103 6.74 16.33 2.10
C HIS A 103 6.82 16.73 0.63
N THR A 104 7.94 17.29 0.20
CA THR A 104 8.12 17.78 -1.18
C THR A 104 8.51 16.67 -2.14
N TRP A 105 9.36 15.74 -1.71
CA TRP A 105 10.09 14.86 -2.63
C TRP A 105 9.83 13.37 -2.44
N GLU A 106 9.32 12.90 -1.30
CA GLU A 106 9.01 11.49 -1.17
C GLU A 106 7.93 11.05 -2.18
N PRO A 107 7.97 9.80 -2.66
CA PRO A 107 6.85 9.27 -3.43
C PRO A 107 5.67 9.00 -2.51
N TYR A 108 4.48 9.42 -2.92
CA TYR A 108 3.26 9.25 -2.14
C TYR A 108 2.61 7.88 -2.37
N GLY A 109 1.85 7.39 -1.40
CA GLY A 109 0.87 6.34 -1.62
C GLY A 109 -0.21 6.83 -2.59
N PRO A 110 -0.56 6.06 -3.64
CA PRO A 110 -1.48 6.50 -4.68
C PRO A 110 -2.86 6.88 -4.17
N ALA A 111 -3.46 7.89 -4.75
CA ALA A 111 -4.88 8.13 -4.61
C ALA A 111 -5.68 7.00 -5.27
N MET A 112 -6.84 6.69 -4.73
CA MET A 112 -7.75 5.69 -5.27
C MET A 112 -9.21 6.18 -5.19
N GLU A 113 -9.99 5.81 -6.18
CA GLU A 113 -11.45 5.87 -6.12
C GLU A 113 -12.02 4.49 -6.40
N THR A 114 -13.05 4.11 -5.68
CA THR A 114 -13.75 2.83 -5.86
C THR A 114 -15.23 3.06 -5.95
N HIS A 115 -15.88 2.41 -6.91
CA HIS A 115 -17.33 2.38 -7.03
C HIS A 115 -17.79 0.94 -6.79
N VAL A 116 -18.70 0.76 -5.87
CA VAL A 116 -19.29 -0.53 -5.56
C VAL A 116 -20.79 -0.47 -5.71
N SER A 117 -21.35 -1.52 -6.29
CA SER A 117 -22.81 -1.68 -6.47
C SER A 117 -23.21 -3.13 -6.22
N ALA A 118 -24.31 -3.33 -5.54
CA ALA A 118 -24.88 -4.65 -5.32
C ALA A 118 -26.40 -4.63 -5.58
N ARG A 119 -26.86 -5.60 -6.38
CA ARG A 119 -28.28 -5.90 -6.49
C ARG A 119 -28.64 -6.97 -5.46
N VAL A 120 -29.61 -6.66 -4.58
CA VAL A 120 -30.06 -7.54 -3.51
C VAL A 120 -31.51 -7.94 -3.68
N ASP A 121 -31.84 -9.14 -3.22
CA ASP A 121 -33.23 -9.62 -3.16
C ASP A 121 -34.01 -9.07 -1.95
N GLY A 122 -35.21 -9.63 -1.69
CA GLY A 122 -36.07 -9.25 -0.58
C GLY A 122 -35.56 -9.68 0.80
N GLN A 123 -34.61 -10.64 0.86
CA GLN A 123 -33.99 -11.15 2.07
C GLN A 123 -32.63 -10.46 2.34
N GLY A 124 -32.18 -9.58 1.42
CA GLY A 124 -30.92 -8.90 1.51
C GLY A 124 -29.72 -9.73 0.99
N ASP A 125 -30.00 -10.84 0.26
CA ASP A 125 -28.94 -11.61 -0.34
C ASP A 125 -28.45 -10.97 -1.65
N VAL A 126 -27.13 -10.93 -1.83
CA VAL A 126 -26.47 -10.29 -2.97
C VAL A 126 -26.59 -11.21 -4.19
N LEU A 127 -27.32 -10.76 -5.19
CA LEU A 127 -27.50 -11.43 -6.48
C LEU A 127 -26.40 -11.07 -7.47
N ASP A 128 -26.00 -9.80 -7.50
CA ASP A 128 -24.89 -9.31 -8.32
C ASP A 128 -24.06 -8.31 -7.51
N TRP A 129 -22.76 -8.43 -7.68
CA TRP A 129 -21.76 -7.52 -7.12
C TRP A 129 -20.92 -6.92 -8.25
N THR A 130 -20.87 -5.61 -8.31
CA THR A 130 -19.99 -4.89 -9.24
C THR A 130 -19.05 -4.01 -8.45
N TYR A 131 -17.76 -4.10 -8.76
CA TYR A 131 -16.72 -3.32 -8.13
C TYR A 131 -15.79 -2.75 -9.19
N ALA A 132 -15.65 -1.44 -9.25
CA ALA A 132 -14.72 -0.76 -10.13
C ALA A 132 -13.77 0.10 -9.29
N LEU A 133 -12.48 0.07 -9.64
CA LEU A 133 -11.47 0.90 -8.98
C LEU A 133 -10.64 1.66 -10.00
N TRP A 134 -10.23 2.87 -9.65
CA TRP A 134 -9.29 3.71 -10.37
C TRP A 134 -8.08 3.96 -9.49
N SER A 135 -6.91 3.63 -9.98
CA SER A 135 -5.64 3.85 -9.29
C SER A 135 -4.46 3.73 -10.24
N THR A 136 -3.32 4.27 -9.84
CA THR A 136 -2.05 3.99 -10.50
C THR A 136 -1.31 2.84 -9.83
N SER A 137 -0.04 2.62 -10.20
CA SER A 137 0.80 1.59 -9.62
C SER A 137 1.05 1.81 -8.12
N HIS A 138 0.88 0.76 -7.35
CA HIS A 138 1.34 0.67 -5.97
C HIS A 138 2.66 -0.12 -5.86
N GLY A 139 3.21 -0.54 -6.98
CA GLY A 139 4.41 -1.37 -7.06
C GLY A 139 5.67 -0.61 -7.45
N THR A 140 5.59 0.71 -7.69
CA THR A 140 6.75 1.51 -8.04
C THR A 140 7.76 1.49 -6.89
N ARG A 141 8.92 0.96 -7.17
CA ARG A 141 10.03 0.75 -6.22
C ARG A 141 11.33 1.00 -6.98
N PRO A 142 12.49 1.07 -6.32
CA PRO A 142 13.76 1.09 -7.04
C PRO A 142 13.85 -0.05 -8.06
N SER A 143 13.68 -1.30 -7.64
CA SER A 143 13.64 -2.50 -8.53
C SER A 143 14.78 -2.54 -9.54
N GLY A 144 15.97 -2.09 -9.13
CA GLY A 144 17.12 -1.95 -10.01
C GLY A 144 17.04 -0.83 -11.05
N GLU A 145 15.99 -0.01 -11.04
CA GLU A 145 15.74 1.03 -12.06
C GLU A 145 16.11 2.43 -11.56
N PRO A 146 17.22 3.04 -12.06
CA PRO A 146 17.65 4.38 -11.66
C PRO A 146 16.60 5.47 -11.90
N GLY A 147 15.73 5.31 -12.91
CA GLY A 147 14.64 6.25 -13.21
C GLY A 147 13.57 6.31 -12.13
N ASN A 148 13.53 5.36 -11.21
CA ASN A 148 12.66 5.39 -10.02
C ASN A 148 13.24 6.25 -8.88
N LEU A 149 14.51 6.65 -8.97
CA LEU A 149 15.20 7.48 -7.98
C LEU A 149 15.35 8.93 -8.49
N LEU A 150 15.17 9.90 -7.59
CA LEU A 150 15.31 11.33 -7.94
C LEU A 150 16.71 11.64 -8.45
N ALA A 151 17.76 11.14 -7.78
CA ALA A 151 19.15 11.33 -8.19
C ALA A 151 19.39 10.82 -9.61
N GLY A 152 18.81 9.68 -9.99
CA GLY A 152 18.93 9.13 -11.34
C GLY A 152 18.29 10.02 -12.42
N ARG A 153 17.17 10.65 -12.06
CA ARG A 153 16.42 11.57 -12.96
C ARG A 153 17.07 12.96 -13.06
N ALA A 154 17.81 13.37 -12.06
CA ALA A 154 18.46 14.69 -11.99
C ALA A 154 19.85 14.75 -12.62
N ARG A 155 20.34 13.66 -13.24
CA ARG A 155 21.63 13.65 -13.90
C ARG A 155 21.62 14.47 -15.20
N ALA A 156 22.82 14.85 -15.68
CA ALA A 156 22.99 15.49 -16.99
C ALA A 156 22.42 14.63 -18.13
N GLU A 157 22.58 13.31 -18.02
CA GLU A 157 21.91 12.32 -18.86
C GLU A 157 20.89 11.57 -17.97
N PRO A 158 19.63 12.03 -17.91
CA PRO A 158 18.66 11.52 -16.97
C PRO A 158 18.16 10.14 -17.39
N PHE A 159 17.98 9.27 -16.42
CA PHE A 159 17.25 8.01 -16.62
C PHE A 159 15.75 8.29 -16.72
N ALA A 160 15.12 7.70 -17.72
CA ALA A 160 13.67 7.77 -17.86
C ALA A 160 12.97 7.02 -16.71
N MET A 161 11.87 7.58 -16.23
CA MET A 161 11.02 6.85 -15.29
C MET A 161 10.36 5.68 -16.03
N PRO A 162 10.41 4.47 -15.47
CA PRO A 162 9.69 3.34 -16.06
C PRO A 162 8.19 3.62 -16.15
N VAL A 163 7.55 3.09 -17.19
CA VAL A 163 6.09 3.16 -17.33
C VAL A 163 5.46 2.38 -16.17
N PRO A 164 4.54 2.99 -15.40
CA PRO A 164 3.88 2.29 -14.31
C PRO A 164 3.08 1.09 -14.79
N GLU A 165 3.18 -0.01 -14.07
CA GLU A 165 2.42 -1.23 -14.33
C GLU A 165 1.62 -1.66 -13.10
N ASN A 166 0.47 -2.29 -13.34
CA ASN A 166 -0.27 -2.96 -12.28
C ASN A 166 0.17 -4.42 -12.22
N GLY A 167 0.98 -4.82 -11.30
CA GLY A 167 1.43 -6.21 -11.19
C GLY A 167 0.27 -7.23 -11.30
N GLY A 168 0.54 -8.38 -11.93
CA GLY A 168 -0.43 -9.48 -12.04
C GLY A 168 -0.45 -10.39 -10.81
N PRO A 169 -1.32 -11.44 -10.85
CA PRO A 169 -1.36 -12.45 -9.78
C PRO A 169 0.02 -13.13 -9.59
N PRO A 170 0.39 -13.52 -8.36
CA PRO A 170 -0.34 -13.35 -7.10
C PRO A 170 -0.05 -12.01 -6.39
N ASN A 171 0.71 -11.14 -7.02
CA ASN A 171 1.28 -9.97 -6.37
C ASN A 171 0.42 -8.72 -6.45
N TYR A 172 -0.62 -8.69 -7.23
CA TYR A 172 -1.49 -7.54 -7.44
C TYR A 172 -1.07 -6.25 -6.71
N ALA A 173 -1.16 -5.11 -7.36
CA ALA A 173 -0.77 -3.84 -6.76
C ALA A 173 -2.00 -2.96 -6.45
N ALA A 174 -2.57 -2.29 -7.43
CA ALA A 174 -3.74 -1.45 -7.25
C ALA A 174 -5.00 -2.24 -6.88
N ASP A 175 -5.18 -3.41 -7.47
CA ASP A 175 -6.33 -4.30 -7.29
C ASP A 175 -6.13 -5.37 -6.21
N ARG A 176 -5.10 -5.25 -5.37
CA ARG A 176 -4.90 -6.15 -4.24
C ARG A 176 -6.12 -6.15 -3.32
N ASN A 177 -6.70 -7.34 -3.06
CA ASN A 177 -7.93 -7.51 -2.31
C ASN A 177 -9.18 -6.85 -2.92
N ALA A 178 -9.19 -6.50 -4.21
CA ALA A 178 -10.40 -5.99 -4.86
C ALA A 178 -11.49 -7.07 -5.05
N ILE A 179 -11.09 -8.34 -5.11
CA ILE A 179 -12.03 -9.46 -5.12
C ILE A 179 -12.44 -9.75 -3.68
N PRO A 180 -13.73 -9.58 -3.31
CA PRO A 180 -14.18 -9.89 -1.96
C PRO A 180 -14.10 -11.40 -1.69
N LEU A 181 -13.88 -11.78 -0.43
CA LEU A 181 -13.88 -13.18 0.01
C LEU A 181 -15.29 -13.73 0.23
N TYR A 182 -16.29 -12.88 0.09
CA TYR A 182 -17.70 -13.26 0.25
C TYR A 182 -18.21 -13.97 -1.00
N ALA A 183 -18.96 -15.05 -0.79
CA ALA A 183 -19.64 -15.75 -1.88
C ALA A 183 -20.87 -14.95 -2.33
N PHE A 184 -20.84 -14.50 -3.58
CA PHE A 184 -21.95 -13.86 -4.26
C PHE A 184 -22.32 -14.64 -5.53
N ALA A 185 -23.58 -14.60 -5.91
CA ALA A 185 -24.07 -15.33 -7.08
C ALA A 185 -23.44 -14.84 -8.40
N GLY A 186 -23.20 -13.52 -8.51
CA GLY A 186 -22.51 -12.90 -9.63
C GLY A 186 -21.52 -11.85 -9.14
N GLN A 187 -20.32 -11.81 -9.74
CA GLN A 187 -19.30 -10.80 -9.42
C GLN A 187 -18.66 -10.25 -10.69
N ARG A 188 -18.47 -8.93 -10.72
CA ARG A 188 -17.69 -8.24 -11.73
C ARG A 188 -16.73 -7.27 -11.06
N ILE A 189 -15.42 -7.48 -11.26
CA ILE A 189 -14.38 -6.61 -10.75
C ILE A 189 -13.67 -5.96 -11.93
N THR A 190 -13.56 -4.63 -11.94
CA THR A 190 -12.93 -3.87 -13.01
C THR A 190 -11.85 -2.96 -12.44
N THR A 191 -10.63 -3.05 -12.96
CA THR A 191 -9.53 -2.15 -12.62
C THR A 191 -9.31 -1.17 -13.77
N HIS A 192 -9.45 0.12 -13.47
CA HIS A 192 -9.08 1.21 -14.36
C HIS A 192 -7.71 1.72 -13.94
N PHE A 193 -6.68 1.23 -14.63
CA PHE A 193 -5.31 1.59 -14.30
C PHE A 193 -4.94 2.94 -14.91
N VAL A 194 -4.54 3.90 -14.06
CA VAL A 194 -4.20 5.27 -14.44
C VAL A 194 -2.68 5.39 -14.50
N THR A 195 -2.16 5.74 -15.66
CA THR A 195 -0.71 5.87 -15.89
C THR A 195 -0.21 7.31 -15.74
N ASP A 196 -1.08 8.29 -15.99
CA ASP A 196 -0.76 9.71 -15.90
C ASP A 196 -1.19 10.26 -14.53
N MET A 197 -0.21 10.48 -13.66
CA MET A 197 -0.43 10.91 -12.29
C MET A 197 0.32 12.22 -12.01
N PRO A 198 -0.31 13.20 -11.35
CA PRO A 198 0.32 14.49 -11.06
C PRO A 198 1.44 14.41 -10.02
N LEU A 199 1.45 13.36 -9.18
CA LEU A 199 2.46 13.16 -8.16
C LEU A 199 3.23 11.86 -8.40
N ARG A 200 4.50 11.86 -8.02
CA ARG A 200 5.27 10.63 -7.94
C ARG A 200 4.68 9.71 -6.87
N THR A 201 4.40 8.47 -7.24
CA THR A 201 3.80 7.49 -6.33
C THR A 201 4.71 6.28 -6.13
N SER A 202 4.53 5.59 -5.01
CA SER A 202 5.25 4.37 -4.65
C SER A 202 4.38 3.48 -3.77
N SER A 203 4.95 2.35 -3.36
CA SER A 203 4.29 1.44 -2.43
C SER A 203 4.06 2.11 -1.08
N HIS A 204 2.80 2.26 -0.70
CA HIS A 204 2.41 2.57 0.67
C HIS A 204 1.96 1.28 1.35
N ARG A 205 2.08 1.19 2.68
CA ARG A 205 1.71 -0.01 3.46
C ARG A 205 0.37 -0.58 3.03
N ALA A 206 0.33 -1.88 2.78
CA ALA A 206 -0.80 -2.66 2.26
C ALA A 206 -1.15 -2.44 0.78
N LEU A 207 -0.55 -1.47 0.07
CA LEU A 207 -0.83 -1.18 -1.34
C LEU A 207 -2.33 -0.90 -1.57
N GLY A 208 -2.91 -1.44 -2.65
CA GLY A 208 -4.33 -1.30 -2.96
C GLY A 208 -5.28 -1.96 -1.94
N ALA A 209 -4.80 -2.97 -1.18
CA ALA A 209 -5.63 -3.63 -0.16
C ALA A 209 -6.17 -2.65 0.89
N TYR A 210 -5.45 -1.59 1.21
CA TYR A 210 -5.93 -0.57 2.16
C TYR A 210 -7.30 0.00 1.74
N ALA A 211 -7.40 0.52 0.51
CA ALA A 211 -8.65 1.13 0.04
C ALA A 211 -9.69 0.08 -0.38
N ASN A 212 -9.25 -1.02 -1.00
CA ASN A 212 -10.16 -2.06 -1.46
C ASN A 212 -10.86 -2.76 -0.28
N VAL A 213 -10.13 -3.12 0.79
CA VAL A 213 -10.73 -3.70 1.99
C VAL A 213 -11.64 -2.70 2.68
N PHE A 214 -11.21 -1.45 2.84
CA PHE A 214 -12.05 -0.40 3.41
C PHE A 214 -13.37 -0.27 2.67
N SER A 215 -13.34 -0.19 1.34
CA SER A 215 -14.53 -0.03 0.51
C SER A 215 -15.47 -1.23 0.60
N ILE A 216 -14.91 -2.45 0.50
CA ILE A 216 -15.67 -3.69 0.57
C ILE A 216 -16.33 -3.84 1.95
N GLU A 217 -15.57 -3.66 3.02
CA GLU A 217 -16.07 -3.85 4.38
C GLU A 217 -17.08 -2.77 4.79
N SER A 218 -16.86 -1.51 4.40
CA SER A 218 -17.86 -0.45 4.61
C SER A 218 -19.15 -0.73 3.87
N PHE A 219 -19.07 -1.18 2.62
CA PHE A 219 -20.27 -1.49 1.85
C PHE A 219 -20.99 -2.76 2.36
N MET A 220 -20.25 -3.72 2.93
CA MET A 220 -20.87 -4.87 3.62
C MET A 220 -21.68 -4.43 4.84
N ASP A 221 -21.26 -3.39 5.57
CA ASP A 221 -22.05 -2.81 6.66
C ASP A 221 -23.31 -2.10 6.14
N GLU A 222 -23.20 -1.36 5.04
CA GLU A 222 -24.35 -0.70 4.40
C GLU A 222 -25.39 -1.74 3.92
N LEU A 223 -24.94 -2.85 3.34
CA LEU A 223 -25.79 -3.96 2.94
C LEU A 223 -26.46 -4.64 4.14
N ALA A 224 -25.70 -4.89 5.21
CA ALA A 224 -26.22 -5.47 6.45
C ALA A 224 -27.31 -4.60 7.07
N HIS A 225 -27.02 -3.29 7.17
CA HIS A 225 -28.00 -2.31 7.67
C HIS A 225 -29.24 -2.26 6.81
N ALA A 226 -29.07 -2.23 5.50
CA ALA A 226 -30.20 -2.22 4.54
C ALA A 226 -31.05 -3.50 4.58
N ALA A 227 -30.47 -4.62 4.99
CA ALA A 227 -31.16 -5.90 5.20
C ALA A 227 -31.76 -6.03 6.61
N GLY A 228 -31.47 -5.12 7.54
CA GLY A 228 -31.85 -5.23 8.95
C GLY A 228 -31.17 -6.39 9.69
N VAL A 229 -29.94 -6.76 9.28
CA VAL A 229 -29.18 -7.88 9.82
C VAL A 229 -27.93 -7.34 10.52
N GLU A 230 -27.58 -7.96 11.64
CA GLU A 230 -26.36 -7.60 12.37
C GLU A 230 -25.12 -7.80 11.45
N PRO A 231 -24.14 -6.84 11.41
CA PRO A 231 -23.04 -6.84 10.43
C PRO A 231 -22.17 -8.09 10.43
N VAL A 232 -21.85 -8.68 11.60
CA VAL A 232 -21.07 -9.92 11.66
C VAL A 232 -21.90 -11.10 11.14
N ALA A 233 -23.17 -11.21 11.55
CA ALA A 233 -24.05 -12.25 11.08
C ALA A 233 -24.26 -12.17 9.56
N TYR A 234 -24.36 -10.95 9.02
CA TYR A 234 -24.47 -10.73 7.57
C TYR A 234 -23.25 -11.25 6.81
N ARG A 235 -22.03 -10.98 7.32
CA ARG A 235 -20.78 -11.50 6.75
C ARG A 235 -20.65 -13.02 6.85
N LEU A 236 -20.96 -13.58 8.02
CA LEU A 236 -20.85 -15.02 8.27
C LEU A 236 -21.76 -15.86 7.36
N ARG A 237 -22.89 -15.34 6.93
CA ARG A 237 -23.74 -16.03 5.95
C ARG A 237 -23.07 -16.24 4.59
N ARG A 238 -22.06 -15.42 4.26
CA ARG A 238 -21.41 -15.34 2.94
C ARG A 238 -19.94 -15.73 2.93
N LEU A 239 -19.36 -16.02 4.08
CA LEU A 239 -17.99 -16.52 4.20
C LEU A 239 -18.00 -18.04 4.21
N GLU A 240 -17.41 -18.65 3.18
CA GLU A 240 -17.25 -20.11 3.08
C GLU A 240 -15.98 -20.61 3.76
N ASP A 241 -14.90 -19.81 3.77
CA ASP A 241 -13.62 -20.15 4.36
C ASP A 241 -13.73 -20.30 5.89
N PRO A 242 -13.47 -21.51 6.46
CA PRO A 242 -13.64 -21.77 7.89
C PRO A 242 -12.76 -20.88 8.79
N ARG A 243 -11.53 -20.57 8.34
CA ARG A 243 -10.61 -19.69 9.09
C ARG A 243 -11.09 -18.24 9.10
N ALA A 244 -11.61 -17.77 7.96
CA ALA A 244 -12.22 -16.45 7.88
C ALA A 244 -13.39 -16.31 8.85
N ARG A 245 -14.26 -17.33 8.88
CA ARG A 245 -15.40 -17.40 9.81
C ARG A 245 -14.94 -17.39 11.26
N GLU A 246 -13.96 -18.23 11.61
CA GLU A 246 -13.44 -18.34 12.98
C GLU A 246 -12.84 -17.02 13.48
N VAL A 247 -12.03 -16.34 12.67
CA VAL A 247 -11.40 -15.07 13.04
C VAL A 247 -12.46 -14.00 13.28
N LEU A 248 -13.48 -13.92 12.43
CA LEU A 248 -14.57 -12.97 12.57
C LEU A 248 -15.45 -13.28 13.79
N GLN A 249 -15.76 -14.56 14.05
CA GLN A 249 -16.51 -14.99 15.25
C GLN A 249 -15.77 -14.63 16.54
N LYS A 250 -14.46 -14.84 16.59
CA LYS A 250 -13.65 -14.46 17.77
C LYS A 250 -13.66 -12.97 18.06
N VAL A 251 -13.68 -12.14 17.04
CA VAL A 251 -13.80 -10.70 17.22
C VAL A 251 -15.20 -10.33 17.73
N ALA A 252 -16.25 -10.92 17.15
CA ALA A 252 -17.61 -10.69 17.61
C ALA A 252 -17.80 -11.11 19.10
N GLU A 253 -17.28 -12.27 19.50
CA GLU A 253 -17.29 -12.71 20.89
C GLU A 253 -16.61 -11.71 21.84
N ARG A 254 -15.49 -11.11 21.42
CA ARG A 254 -14.77 -10.12 22.22
C ARG A 254 -15.45 -8.75 22.29
N LEU A 255 -16.18 -8.36 21.26
CA LEU A 255 -17.00 -7.17 21.28
C LEU A 255 -18.23 -7.33 22.20
N GLY A 256 -18.62 -8.58 22.47
CA GLY A 256 -19.76 -8.91 23.33
C GLY A 256 -21.10 -8.58 22.69
N ASP A 257 -22.06 -8.14 23.51
CA ASP A 257 -23.41 -7.83 23.02
C ASP A 257 -23.40 -6.56 22.14
N THR A 258 -23.43 -6.77 20.83
CA THR A 258 -23.47 -5.71 19.83
C THR A 258 -24.85 -5.06 19.69
N SER A 259 -25.89 -5.60 20.30
CA SER A 259 -27.23 -4.99 20.34
C SER A 259 -27.34 -3.88 21.39
N ARG A 260 -26.41 -3.81 22.32
CA ARG A 260 -26.36 -2.75 23.35
C ARG A 260 -26.28 -1.38 22.70
N PRO A 261 -27.19 -0.45 23.03
CA PRO A 261 -27.11 0.93 22.56
C PRO A 261 -25.78 1.57 22.98
N LEU A 262 -25.18 2.30 22.06
CA LEU A 262 -23.98 3.09 22.34
C LEU A 262 -24.35 4.47 22.88
N PRO A 263 -23.49 5.09 23.69
CA PRO A 263 -23.65 6.48 24.08
C PRO A 263 -23.71 7.40 22.85
N PRO A 264 -24.25 8.61 22.97
CA PRO A 264 -24.18 9.60 21.90
C PRO A 264 -22.74 9.81 21.42
N HIS A 265 -22.54 9.95 20.11
CA HIS A 265 -21.24 10.12 19.45
C HIS A 265 -20.29 8.93 19.52
N HIS A 266 -20.77 7.77 19.97
CA HIS A 266 -20.02 6.52 19.89
C HIS A 266 -20.43 5.73 18.65
N GLY A 267 -19.49 4.95 18.11
CA GLY A 267 -19.70 4.05 16.99
C GLY A 267 -19.06 2.69 17.23
N ARG A 268 -19.60 1.67 16.62
CA ARG A 268 -19.03 0.32 16.61
C ARG A 268 -18.92 -0.17 15.18
N GLY A 269 -17.81 -0.81 14.85
CA GLY A 269 -17.57 -1.36 13.54
C GLY A 269 -16.72 -2.62 13.58
N VAL A 270 -16.84 -3.43 12.53
CA VAL A 270 -16.06 -4.64 12.33
C VAL A 270 -15.55 -4.65 10.88
N GLY A 271 -14.27 -4.96 10.70
CA GLY A 271 -13.68 -5.17 9.39
C GLY A 271 -12.91 -6.49 9.35
N PHE A 272 -12.88 -7.12 8.17
CA PHE A 272 -12.23 -8.39 7.95
C PHE A 272 -11.42 -8.38 6.65
N ALA A 273 -10.27 -9.04 6.65
CA ALA A 273 -9.48 -9.29 5.44
C ALA A 273 -8.67 -10.59 5.54
N ARG A 274 -8.44 -11.21 4.39
CA ARG A 274 -7.35 -12.15 4.15
C ARG A 274 -6.37 -11.49 3.20
N TYR A 275 -5.19 -11.09 3.67
CA TYR A 275 -4.26 -10.31 2.87
C TYR A 275 -3.88 -11.03 1.58
N LYS A 276 -3.94 -10.33 0.43
CA LYS A 276 -3.78 -10.87 -0.94
C LYS A 276 -4.78 -11.99 -1.28
N ASN A 277 -5.83 -12.21 -0.50
CA ASN A 277 -6.73 -13.35 -0.61
C ASN A 277 -6.07 -14.73 -0.49
N LEU A 278 -4.84 -14.81 0.00
CA LEU A 278 -4.06 -16.05 0.13
C LEU A 278 -3.17 -16.12 1.37
N ALA A 279 -2.91 -14.99 2.03
CA ALA A 279 -1.99 -14.92 3.18
C ALA A 279 -2.76 -14.86 4.52
N SER A 280 -2.30 -14.03 5.47
CA SER A 280 -2.81 -13.94 6.82
C SER A 280 -4.23 -13.40 6.89
N TYR A 281 -5.02 -13.93 7.83
CA TYR A 281 -6.35 -13.46 8.18
C TYR A 281 -6.27 -12.43 9.30
N CYS A 282 -7.11 -11.41 9.22
CA CYS A 282 -7.25 -10.40 10.26
C CYS A 282 -8.71 -9.95 10.33
N ALA A 283 -9.26 -9.91 11.54
CA ALA A 283 -10.50 -9.20 11.81
C ALA A 283 -10.25 -8.19 12.92
N VAL A 284 -10.87 -7.03 12.81
CA VAL A 284 -10.77 -5.92 13.77
C VAL A 284 -12.16 -5.49 14.16
N GLY A 285 -12.41 -5.42 15.46
CA GLY A 285 -13.62 -4.83 16.02
C GLY A 285 -13.23 -3.61 16.84
N LEU A 286 -13.96 -2.53 16.68
CA LEU A 286 -13.73 -1.25 17.37
C LEU A 286 -15.03 -0.72 17.95
N GLU A 287 -14.91 -0.10 19.12
CA GLU A 287 -15.91 0.80 19.71
C GLU A 287 -15.20 2.12 20.01
N VAL A 288 -15.73 3.22 19.51
CA VAL A 288 -15.14 4.57 19.63
C VAL A 288 -16.16 5.56 20.10
#